data_49f07fe12cb017e67eff3ad38e047c1c
#
_entry.id   49f07fe12cb017e67eff3ad38e047c1c
#
_cell.length_a   1.000
_cell.length_b   1.000
_cell.length_c   1.000
_cell.angle_alpha   90.00
_cell.angle_beta   90.00
_cell.angle_gamma   90.00
#
_symmetry.space_group_name_H-M   'P 1'
#
loop_
_entity.id
_entity.type
_entity.pdbx_description
1 polymer ?
#
loop_
_entity_poly.entity_id
_entity_poly.type
_entity_poly.pdbx_seq_one_letter_code
_entity_poly.pdbx_strand_id
1 'polypeptide(L)'
;AELPEVEIEPEDEATIFYTSGTTGEPKGALGTHRNLCTNILSSGYNGAMAALRRGEELPAPVQKVGLTVIPLFHVTACSAGLMGYVAAGHTMVFMHKWDPVKAFQLIEREQVNLTGGVPTIAWQLLEHPERANYDLSSLEAIAYGGAPAAPELVRKIHEVFGALPGNGWGMTETMATVTGHSSEDYLNRP
;
A
#
# COMPACT_ATOMS: atom_id res chain seq x y z
N ALA A 1 11.39 2.81 -27.27
CA ALA A 1 10.86 1.51 -27.72
C ALA A 1 9.34 1.63 -27.70
N GLU A 2 8.69 1.28 -28.77
CA GLU A 2 7.24 1.19 -28.84
C GLU A 2 6.81 -0.12 -28.17
N LEU A 3 5.70 -0.07 -27.42
CA LEU A 3 5.08 -1.27 -26.88
C LEU A 3 4.47 -2.07 -28.04
N PRO A 4 4.54 -3.40 -28.02
CA PRO A 4 3.87 -4.21 -29.04
C PRO A 4 2.35 -4.02 -28.94
N GLU A 5 1.69 -3.98 -30.10
CA GLU A 5 0.24 -4.06 -30.15
C GLU A 5 -0.17 -5.51 -29.82
N VAL A 6 -0.85 -5.67 -28.71
CA VAL A 6 -1.36 -6.96 -28.23
C VAL A 6 -2.82 -6.76 -27.83
N GLU A 7 -3.71 -7.56 -28.37
CA GLU A 7 -5.09 -7.65 -27.88
C GLU A 7 -5.07 -8.36 -26.52
N ILE A 8 -5.63 -7.72 -25.51
CA ILE A 8 -5.71 -8.24 -24.13
C ILE A 8 -7.16 -8.30 -23.75
N GLU A 9 -7.64 -9.50 -23.45
CA GLU A 9 -8.97 -9.73 -22.93
C GLU A 9 -8.97 -9.73 -21.39
N PRO A 10 -10.07 -9.35 -20.75
CA PRO A 10 -10.15 -9.31 -19.28
C PRO A 10 -9.84 -10.66 -18.60
N GLU A 11 -10.11 -11.78 -19.27
CA GLU A 11 -9.89 -13.11 -18.72
C GLU A 11 -8.50 -13.69 -19.05
N ASP A 12 -7.66 -12.94 -19.78
CA ASP A 12 -6.30 -13.37 -20.04
C ASP A 12 -5.49 -13.44 -18.76
N GLU A 13 -4.62 -14.44 -18.71
CA GLU A 13 -3.72 -14.69 -17.59
C GLU A 13 -2.67 -13.57 -17.49
N ALA A 14 -2.62 -12.89 -16.35
CA ALA A 14 -1.75 -11.73 -16.16
C ALA A 14 -0.59 -12.00 -15.20
N THR A 15 -0.84 -12.78 -14.13
CA THR A 15 0.13 -13.03 -13.07
C THR A 15 0.02 -14.43 -12.50
N ILE A 16 1.15 -14.96 -12.03
CA ILE A 16 1.20 -16.15 -11.17
C ILE A 16 2.04 -15.80 -9.94
N PHE A 17 1.39 -15.75 -8.78
CA PHE A 17 2.06 -15.57 -7.50
C PHE A 17 2.11 -16.89 -6.73
N TYR A 18 3.29 -17.30 -6.30
CA TYR A 18 3.45 -18.53 -5.54
C TYR A 18 3.22 -18.31 -4.05
N THR A 19 2.50 -19.26 -3.43
CA THR A 19 2.34 -19.39 -1.98
C THR A 19 3.03 -20.65 -1.50
N SER A 20 3.44 -20.67 -0.21
CA SER A 20 4.07 -21.87 0.37
C SER A 20 3.16 -23.10 0.42
N GLY A 21 1.84 -22.90 0.26
CA GLY A 21 0.84 -23.95 0.42
C GLY A 21 0.73 -24.44 1.87
N THR A 22 -0.41 -25.00 2.22
CA THR A 22 -0.64 -25.63 3.53
C THR A 22 -0.19 -27.09 3.55
N THR A 23 0.11 -27.67 2.40
CA THR A 23 0.45 -29.10 2.22
C THR A 23 1.92 -29.34 1.90
N GLY A 24 2.76 -28.31 1.99
CA GLY A 24 4.23 -28.41 1.83
C GLY A 24 4.76 -28.12 0.43
N GLU A 25 3.94 -28.24 -0.63
CA GLU A 25 4.35 -27.88 -1.98
C GLU A 25 3.86 -26.48 -2.35
N PRO A 26 4.74 -25.62 -2.92
CA PRO A 26 4.34 -24.30 -3.39
C PRO A 26 3.25 -24.38 -4.46
N LYS A 27 2.27 -23.49 -4.38
CA LYS A 27 1.18 -23.39 -5.35
C LYS A 27 1.12 -22.02 -5.98
N GLY A 28 0.92 -21.97 -7.30
CA GLY A 28 0.73 -20.71 -8.03
C GLY A 28 -0.72 -20.27 -7.98
N ALA A 29 -0.94 -19.06 -7.47
CA ALA A 29 -2.22 -18.35 -7.58
C ALA A 29 -2.23 -17.60 -8.90
N LEU A 30 -3.07 -18.03 -9.83
CA LEU A 30 -3.25 -17.42 -11.14
C LEU A 30 -4.17 -16.20 -11.02
N GLY A 31 -3.76 -15.07 -11.57
CA GLY A 31 -4.56 -13.86 -11.66
C GLY A 31 -4.75 -13.42 -13.10
N THR A 32 -5.99 -13.05 -13.46
CA THR A 32 -6.32 -12.47 -14.76
C THR A 32 -6.22 -10.95 -14.72
N HIS A 33 -6.24 -10.30 -15.88
CA HIS A 33 -6.34 -8.84 -15.98
C HIS A 33 -7.58 -8.32 -15.27
N ARG A 34 -8.72 -9.01 -15.36
CA ARG A 34 -9.94 -8.67 -14.62
C ARG A 34 -9.72 -8.66 -13.11
N ASN A 35 -9.01 -9.65 -12.57
CA ASN A 35 -8.74 -9.70 -11.12
C ASN A 35 -7.91 -8.50 -10.65
N LEU A 36 -6.87 -8.14 -11.38
CA LEU A 36 -6.03 -6.98 -11.08
C LEU A 36 -6.84 -5.67 -11.14
N CYS A 37 -7.56 -5.44 -12.25
CA CYS A 37 -8.37 -4.25 -12.42
C CYS A 37 -9.48 -4.14 -11.37
N THR A 38 -10.13 -5.26 -11.02
CA THR A 38 -11.17 -5.29 -9.98
C THR A 38 -10.60 -4.89 -8.62
N ASN A 39 -9.39 -5.33 -8.28
CA ASN A 39 -8.75 -4.93 -7.02
C ASN A 39 -8.48 -3.43 -6.96
N ILE A 40 -7.98 -2.83 -8.05
CA ILE A 40 -7.75 -1.38 -8.18
C ILE A 40 -9.06 -0.60 -8.03
N LEU A 41 -10.09 -0.98 -8.78
CA LEU A 41 -11.40 -0.33 -8.76
C LEU A 41 -12.07 -0.45 -7.38
N SER A 42 -11.98 -1.61 -6.74
CA SER A 42 -12.54 -1.83 -5.39
C SER A 42 -11.85 -0.95 -4.35
N SER A 43 -10.53 -0.79 -4.45
CA SER A 43 -9.77 0.08 -3.55
C SER A 43 -10.17 1.55 -3.72
N GLY A 44 -10.30 2.01 -4.96
CA GLY A 44 -10.80 3.36 -5.28
C GLY A 44 -12.23 3.60 -4.80
N TYR A 45 -13.12 2.63 -5.03
CA TYR A 45 -14.50 2.67 -4.56
C TYR A 45 -14.59 2.76 -3.04
N ASN A 46 -13.82 1.98 -2.31
CA ASN A 46 -13.80 2.00 -0.86
C ASN A 46 -13.33 3.36 -0.32
N GLY A 47 -12.30 3.95 -0.92
CA GLY A 47 -11.82 5.28 -0.57
C GLY A 47 -12.87 6.37 -0.82
N ALA A 48 -13.49 6.35 -2.00
CA ALA A 48 -14.57 7.28 -2.36
C ALA A 48 -15.78 7.15 -1.43
N MET A 49 -16.20 5.90 -1.15
CA MET A 49 -17.31 5.63 -0.24
C MET A 49 -17.03 6.14 1.19
N ALA A 50 -15.81 5.96 1.68
CA ALA A 50 -15.42 6.44 3.00
C ALA A 50 -15.49 7.98 3.08
N ALA A 51 -14.99 8.70 2.07
CA ALA A 51 -15.08 10.17 1.98
C ALA A 51 -16.53 10.66 1.95
N LEU A 52 -17.35 10.08 1.08
CA LEU A 52 -18.78 10.44 0.97
C LEU A 52 -19.57 10.17 2.26
N ARG A 53 -19.26 9.10 2.99
CA ARG A 53 -19.87 8.82 4.30
C ARG A 53 -19.56 9.87 5.36
N ARG A 54 -18.39 10.50 5.27
CA ARG A 54 -18.00 11.61 6.15
C ARG A 54 -18.58 12.96 5.69
N GLY A 55 -19.31 12.99 4.56
CA GLY A 55 -19.83 14.22 3.96
C GLY A 55 -18.79 15.05 3.24
N GLU A 56 -17.66 14.45 2.91
CA GLU A 56 -16.59 15.08 2.14
C GLU A 56 -16.90 15.04 0.64
N GLU A 57 -16.45 16.05 -0.09
CA GLU A 57 -16.40 15.99 -1.54
C GLU A 57 -15.30 15.01 -1.97
N LEU A 58 -15.51 14.34 -3.11
CA LEU A 58 -14.45 13.51 -3.68
C LEU A 58 -13.27 14.40 -4.05
N PRO A 59 -12.08 14.15 -3.50
CA PRO A 59 -10.92 14.96 -3.80
C PRO A 59 -10.56 14.85 -5.29
N ALA A 60 -10.16 15.97 -5.88
CA ALA A 60 -9.57 15.94 -7.21
C ALA A 60 -8.33 15.00 -7.20
N PRO A 61 -8.08 14.26 -8.29
CA PRO A 61 -6.90 13.43 -8.38
C PRO A 61 -5.63 14.30 -8.21
N VAL A 62 -4.83 13.96 -7.21
CA VAL A 62 -3.54 14.63 -6.95
C VAL A 62 -2.44 13.59 -7.03
N GLN A 63 -1.40 13.91 -7.81
CA GLN A 63 -0.23 13.05 -7.88
C GLN A 63 0.45 12.99 -6.50
N LYS A 64 0.72 11.79 -6.04
CA LYS A 64 1.42 11.51 -4.78
C LYS A 64 2.75 10.81 -5.06
N VAL A 65 3.62 10.85 -4.08
CA VAL A 65 4.88 10.10 -4.07
C VAL A 65 4.77 8.99 -3.05
N GLY A 66 4.95 7.75 -3.49
CA GLY A 66 4.88 6.57 -2.63
C GLY A 66 6.23 5.87 -2.48
N LEU A 67 6.60 5.55 -1.25
CA LEU A 67 7.77 4.72 -0.95
C LEU A 67 7.37 3.25 -0.84
N THR A 68 7.86 2.45 -1.78
CA THR A 68 7.59 1.01 -1.85
C THR A 68 8.75 0.23 -1.23
N VAL A 69 8.47 -0.47 -0.15
CA VAL A 69 9.44 -1.24 0.63
C VAL A 69 9.20 -2.75 0.61
N ILE A 70 8.05 -3.18 0.09
CA ILE A 70 7.69 -4.58 -0.10
C ILE A 70 8.21 -5.03 -1.46
N PRO A 71 8.79 -6.25 -1.58
CA PRO A 71 9.26 -6.77 -2.85
C PRO A 71 8.14 -6.93 -3.89
N LEU A 72 8.43 -6.58 -5.16
CA LEU A 72 7.45 -6.67 -6.26
C LEU A 72 7.01 -8.09 -6.61
N PHE A 73 7.73 -9.11 -6.18
CA PHE A 73 7.28 -10.50 -6.33
C PHE A 73 6.16 -10.88 -5.36
N HIS A 74 5.82 -10.01 -4.40
CA HIS A 74 4.69 -10.19 -3.50
C HIS A 74 3.46 -9.45 -4.04
N VAL A 75 2.30 -10.10 -3.99
CA VAL A 75 1.04 -9.56 -4.49
C VAL A 75 0.70 -8.18 -3.94
N THR A 76 1.01 -7.91 -2.67
CA THR A 76 0.77 -6.60 -2.04
C THR A 76 1.53 -5.49 -2.76
N ALA A 77 2.81 -5.69 -3.07
CA ALA A 77 3.58 -4.67 -3.76
C ALA A 77 3.26 -4.60 -5.25
N CYS A 78 3.01 -5.73 -5.92
CA CYS A 78 2.69 -5.76 -7.34
C CYS A 78 1.25 -5.26 -7.60
N SER A 79 0.25 -5.93 -7.02
CA SER A 79 -1.16 -5.65 -7.36
C SER A 79 -1.68 -4.39 -6.66
N ALA A 80 -1.54 -4.28 -5.33
CA ALA A 80 -2.04 -3.11 -4.62
C ALA A 80 -1.11 -1.89 -4.75
N GLY A 81 0.21 -2.10 -4.70
CA GLY A 81 1.20 -1.03 -4.81
C GLY A 81 1.40 -0.58 -6.26
N LEU A 82 2.20 -1.33 -7.03
CA LEU A 82 2.61 -0.94 -8.38
C LEU A 82 1.42 -0.60 -9.29
N MET A 83 0.46 -1.51 -9.43
CA MET A 83 -0.69 -1.31 -10.31
C MET A 83 -1.59 -0.18 -9.82
N GLY A 84 -1.78 -0.04 -8.50
CA GLY A 84 -2.55 1.07 -7.92
C GLY A 84 -1.89 2.43 -8.17
N TYR A 85 -0.57 2.51 -8.01
CA TYR A 85 0.16 3.76 -8.25
C TYR A 85 0.19 4.15 -9.73
N VAL A 86 0.38 3.16 -10.63
CA VAL A 86 0.30 3.42 -12.07
C VAL A 86 -1.09 3.92 -12.45
N ALA A 87 -2.15 3.28 -11.97
CA ALA A 87 -3.53 3.69 -12.25
C ALA A 87 -3.87 5.10 -11.73
N ALA A 88 -3.27 5.49 -10.59
CA ALA A 88 -3.45 6.81 -9.99
C ALA A 88 -2.48 7.88 -10.53
N GLY A 89 -1.52 7.53 -11.37
CA GLY A 89 -0.48 8.44 -11.87
C GLY A 89 0.50 8.90 -10.79
N HIS A 90 0.74 8.09 -9.77
CA HIS A 90 1.64 8.41 -8.67
C HIS A 90 3.11 8.16 -9.03
N THR A 91 4.00 8.89 -8.39
CA THR A 91 5.44 8.62 -8.45
C THR A 91 5.80 7.49 -7.47
N MET A 92 6.65 6.56 -7.91
CA MET A 92 7.11 5.46 -7.06
C MET A 92 8.60 5.58 -6.76
N VAL A 93 8.93 5.53 -5.47
CA VAL A 93 10.28 5.43 -4.96
C VAL A 93 10.49 4.01 -4.43
N PHE A 94 11.52 3.31 -4.90
CA PHE A 94 11.80 1.94 -4.52
C PHE A 94 13.01 1.83 -3.61
N MET A 95 12.92 0.97 -2.59
CA MET A 95 14.07 0.55 -1.79
C MET A 95 14.47 -0.87 -2.16
N HIS A 96 15.77 -1.07 -2.43
CA HIS A 96 16.30 -2.40 -2.68
C HIS A 96 16.25 -3.31 -1.44
N LYS A 97 16.51 -2.73 -0.27
CA LYS A 97 16.50 -3.42 1.03
C LYS A 97 15.97 -2.45 2.07
N TRP A 98 15.14 -2.96 2.96
CA TRP A 98 14.61 -2.17 4.06
C TRP A 98 15.72 -1.70 5.01
N ASP A 99 15.72 -0.40 5.28
CA ASP A 99 16.58 0.29 6.23
C ASP A 99 15.85 1.56 6.68
N PRO A 100 15.53 1.72 7.98
CA PRO A 100 14.77 2.87 8.47
C PRO A 100 15.45 4.22 8.19
N VAL A 101 16.76 4.31 8.32
CA VAL A 101 17.50 5.56 8.09
C VAL A 101 17.45 5.96 6.62
N LYS A 102 17.63 4.99 5.72
CA LYS A 102 17.43 5.24 4.29
C LYS A 102 16.00 5.60 3.93
N ALA A 103 15.02 5.02 4.63
CA ALA A 103 13.62 5.40 4.44
C ALA A 103 13.41 6.86 4.83
N PHE A 104 13.93 7.33 5.96
CA PHE A 104 13.86 8.73 6.36
C PHE A 104 14.49 9.66 5.32
N GLN A 105 15.70 9.34 4.84
CA GLN A 105 16.38 10.10 3.80
C GLN A 105 15.56 10.20 2.50
N LEU A 106 14.91 9.11 2.11
CA LEU A 106 14.06 9.08 0.92
C LEU A 106 12.75 9.86 1.14
N ILE A 107 12.13 9.74 2.31
CA ILE A 107 10.91 10.47 2.65
C ILE A 107 11.17 11.98 2.59
N GLU A 108 12.22 12.45 3.22
CA GLU A 108 12.61 13.87 3.20
C GLU A 108 12.97 14.35 1.80
N ARG A 109 13.86 13.64 1.11
CA ARG A 109 14.39 14.05 -0.20
C ARG A 109 13.34 14.06 -1.29
N GLU A 110 12.51 13.01 -1.35
CA GLU A 110 11.51 12.83 -2.42
C GLU A 110 10.12 13.36 -2.02
N GLN A 111 9.99 13.93 -0.81
CA GLN A 111 8.72 14.41 -0.27
C GLN A 111 7.62 13.34 -0.33
N VAL A 112 7.93 12.16 0.20
CA VAL A 112 7.05 10.99 0.17
C VAL A 112 5.77 11.25 0.94
N ASN A 113 4.62 11.02 0.31
CA ASN A 113 3.30 11.17 0.92
C ASN A 113 2.76 9.85 1.47
N LEU A 114 3.05 8.74 0.78
CA LEU A 114 2.47 7.44 1.04
C LEU A 114 3.57 6.40 1.29
N THR A 115 3.47 5.68 2.37
CA THR A 115 4.34 4.53 2.63
C THR A 115 3.57 3.44 3.38
N GLY A 116 4.20 2.28 3.54
CA GLY A 116 3.58 1.20 4.28
C GLY A 116 4.34 -0.11 4.15
N GLY A 117 3.68 -1.18 4.60
CA GLY A 117 4.28 -2.51 4.55
C GLY A 117 3.60 -3.45 5.52
N VAL A 118 4.40 -4.14 6.32
CA VAL A 118 3.92 -4.88 7.49
C VAL A 118 3.99 -4.00 8.74
N PRO A 119 3.22 -4.27 9.81
CA PRO A 119 3.21 -3.45 11.03
C PRO A 119 4.59 -3.19 11.63
N THR A 120 5.51 -4.15 11.51
CA THR A 120 6.90 -4.00 11.99
C THR A 120 7.63 -2.83 11.33
N ILE A 121 7.37 -2.55 10.06
CA ILE A 121 7.97 -1.41 9.34
C ILE A 121 7.51 -0.09 9.96
N ALA A 122 6.21 0.05 10.23
CA ALA A 122 5.66 1.23 10.88
C ALA A 122 6.25 1.43 12.29
N TRP A 123 6.37 0.36 13.07
CA TRP A 123 7.04 0.41 14.38
C TRP A 123 8.50 0.84 14.29
N GLN A 124 9.25 0.33 13.33
CA GLN A 124 10.65 0.72 13.14
C GLN A 124 10.79 2.19 12.72
N LEU A 125 9.87 2.73 11.94
CA LEU A 125 9.85 4.17 11.65
C LEU A 125 9.53 5.00 12.90
N LEU A 126 8.59 4.56 13.73
CA LEU A 126 8.17 5.25 14.94
C LEU A 126 9.26 5.29 16.01
N GLU A 127 9.94 4.18 16.25
CA GLU A 127 10.82 3.99 17.41
C GLU A 127 12.30 4.23 17.10
N HIS A 128 12.65 4.47 15.83
CA HIS A 128 14.06 4.67 15.47
C HIS A 128 14.62 5.97 16.05
N PRO A 129 15.76 5.91 16.74
CA PRO A 129 16.33 7.09 17.44
C PRO A 129 16.69 8.24 16.49
N GLU A 130 17.08 7.94 15.24
CA GLU A 130 17.46 8.98 14.27
C GLU A 130 16.25 9.66 13.60
N ARG A 131 15.01 9.23 13.86
CA ARG A 131 13.82 9.82 13.26
C ARG A 131 13.75 11.34 13.39
N ALA A 132 14.15 11.86 14.56
CA ALA A 132 14.09 13.29 14.84
C ALA A 132 15.08 14.13 14.01
N ASN A 133 15.99 13.51 13.29
CA ASN A 133 16.98 14.17 12.45
C ASN A 133 16.47 14.47 11.02
N TYR A 134 15.26 14.03 10.69
CA TYR A 134 14.69 14.13 9.33
C TYR A 134 13.34 14.82 9.34
N ASP A 135 13.04 15.57 8.28
CA ASP A 135 11.72 16.13 8.03
C ASP A 135 10.83 15.07 7.37
N LEU A 136 9.87 14.56 8.11
CA LEU A 136 8.91 13.57 7.69
C LEU A 136 7.50 14.14 7.53
N SER A 137 7.36 15.47 7.52
CA SER A 137 6.08 16.17 7.49
C SER A 137 5.30 15.99 6.18
N SER A 138 5.97 15.49 5.12
CA SER A 138 5.33 15.16 3.85
C SER A 138 4.45 13.91 3.91
N LEU A 139 4.60 13.06 4.95
CA LEU A 139 3.82 11.83 5.10
C LEU A 139 2.36 12.15 5.38
N GLU A 140 1.48 11.68 4.52
CA GLU A 140 0.02 11.80 4.64
C GLU A 140 -0.64 10.50 5.10
N ALA A 141 -0.10 9.35 4.68
CA ALA A 141 -0.64 8.05 5.07
C ALA A 141 0.45 6.97 5.22
N ILE A 142 0.25 6.14 6.24
CA ILE A 142 1.06 4.93 6.48
C ILE A 142 0.11 3.75 6.56
N ALA A 143 0.11 2.92 5.49
CA ALA A 143 -0.75 1.75 5.38
C ALA A 143 0.04 0.46 5.65
N TYR A 144 -0.58 -0.49 6.32
CA TYR A 144 0.02 -1.79 6.58
C TYR A 144 -0.98 -2.93 6.43
N GLY A 145 -0.46 -4.14 6.28
CA GLY A 145 -1.24 -5.36 6.12
C GLY A 145 -0.39 -6.61 6.30
N GLY A 146 -0.98 -7.76 6.03
CA GLY A 146 -0.31 -9.05 6.10
C GLY A 146 -0.07 -9.59 7.51
N ALA A 147 -0.31 -8.79 8.55
CA ALA A 147 -0.27 -9.20 9.95
C ALA A 147 -1.21 -8.32 10.81
N PRO A 148 -1.69 -8.83 11.96
CA PRO A 148 -2.43 -8.03 12.91
C PRO A 148 -1.60 -6.86 13.46
N ALA A 149 -2.23 -5.73 13.69
CA ALA A 149 -1.62 -4.56 14.33
C ALA A 149 -2.33 -4.21 15.63
N ALA A 150 -1.56 -3.80 16.62
CA ALA A 150 -2.12 -3.33 17.88
C ALA A 150 -2.77 -1.93 17.70
N PRO A 151 -3.88 -1.63 18.40
CA PRO A 151 -4.50 -0.29 18.38
C PRO A 151 -3.53 0.85 18.72
N GLU A 152 -2.52 0.57 19.51
CA GLU A 152 -1.45 1.50 19.85
C GLU A 152 -0.68 1.99 18.62
N LEU A 153 -0.41 1.12 17.64
CA LEU A 153 0.26 1.50 16.40
C LEU A 153 -0.56 2.54 15.63
N VAL A 154 -1.88 2.35 15.58
CA VAL A 154 -2.82 3.26 14.90
C VAL A 154 -2.70 4.67 15.46
N ARG A 155 -2.78 4.80 16.80
CA ARG A 155 -2.66 6.08 17.49
C ARG A 155 -1.31 6.74 17.30
N LYS A 156 -0.22 5.98 17.48
CA LYS A 156 1.16 6.49 17.36
C LYS A 156 1.50 6.99 15.96
N ILE A 157 1.02 6.34 14.91
CA ILE A 157 1.23 6.82 13.54
C ILE A 157 0.68 8.25 13.41
N HIS A 158 -0.53 8.47 13.87
CA HIS A 158 -1.15 9.79 13.79
C HIS A 158 -0.49 10.83 14.71
N GLU A 159 -0.23 10.46 15.96
CA GLU A 159 0.38 11.36 16.95
C GLU A 159 1.78 11.82 16.55
N VAL A 160 2.57 10.94 15.96
CA VAL A 160 3.99 11.17 15.67
C VAL A 160 4.24 11.77 14.30
N PHE A 161 3.51 11.31 13.29
CA PHE A 161 3.71 11.74 11.90
C PHE A 161 2.61 12.68 11.40
N GLY A 162 1.49 12.83 12.11
CA GLY A 162 0.30 13.49 11.57
C GLY A 162 -0.36 12.70 10.42
N ALA A 163 0.21 11.56 10.05
CA ALA A 163 -0.23 10.74 8.95
C ALA A 163 -1.47 9.89 9.32
N LEU A 164 -2.30 9.59 8.33
CA LEU A 164 -3.45 8.71 8.51
C LEU A 164 -3.01 7.23 8.46
N PRO A 165 -3.35 6.45 9.47
CA PRO A 165 -3.10 5.01 9.45
C PRO A 165 -4.06 4.30 8.51
N GLY A 166 -3.60 3.21 7.89
CA GLY A 166 -4.45 2.32 7.10
C GLY A 166 -4.09 0.86 7.35
N ASN A 167 -5.10 0.01 7.38
CA ASN A 167 -4.92 -1.44 7.48
C ASN A 167 -5.68 -2.14 6.36
N GLY A 168 -5.00 -3.06 5.68
CA GLY A 168 -5.58 -3.90 4.65
C GLY A 168 -5.45 -5.38 5.01
N TRP A 169 -6.53 -6.14 4.81
CA TRP A 169 -6.50 -7.59 4.83
C TRP A 169 -6.75 -8.13 3.43
N GLY A 170 -5.99 -9.12 3.05
CA GLY A 170 -6.11 -9.79 1.77
C GLY A 170 -5.21 -11.02 1.67
N MET A 171 -5.24 -11.67 0.54
CA MET A 171 -4.47 -12.89 0.26
C MET A 171 -3.88 -12.83 -1.16
N THR A 172 -2.94 -13.71 -1.42
CA THR A 172 -2.39 -13.88 -2.77
C THR A 172 -3.48 -14.30 -3.75
N GLU A 173 -4.36 -15.19 -3.34
CA GLU A 173 -5.47 -15.74 -4.15
C GLU A 173 -6.58 -14.70 -4.44
N THR A 174 -6.58 -13.57 -3.74
CA THR A 174 -7.53 -12.46 -3.98
C THR A 174 -6.90 -11.26 -4.69
N MET A 175 -5.71 -11.42 -5.23
CA MET A 175 -4.93 -10.36 -5.89
C MET A 175 -4.71 -9.13 -5.01
N ALA A 176 -4.51 -9.30 -3.75
CA ALA A 176 -4.21 -8.42 -2.64
C ALA A 176 -5.43 -8.11 -1.75
N THR A 177 -5.97 -6.90 -1.78
CA THR A 177 -6.86 -6.37 -0.75
C THR A 177 -8.31 -6.86 -0.92
N VAL A 178 -8.89 -7.41 0.14
CA VAL A 178 -10.30 -7.78 0.25
C VAL A 178 -11.06 -6.80 1.12
N THR A 179 -10.48 -6.45 2.28
CA THR A 179 -11.05 -5.48 3.20
C THR A 179 -10.01 -4.45 3.57
N GLY A 180 -10.44 -3.24 3.84
CA GLY A 180 -9.59 -2.15 4.28
C GLY A 180 -10.26 -1.29 5.33
N HIS A 181 -9.47 -0.78 6.26
CA HIS A 181 -9.87 0.20 7.25
C HIS A 181 -8.81 1.29 7.29
N SER A 182 -9.19 2.52 7.12
CA SER A 182 -8.26 3.64 6.97
C SER A 182 -8.86 4.95 7.46
N SER A 183 -8.04 5.99 7.46
CA SER A 183 -8.43 7.35 7.79
C SER A 183 -8.90 7.52 9.24
N GLU A 184 -9.68 8.53 9.50
CA GLU A 184 -10.24 8.85 10.82
C GLU A 184 -11.12 7.73 11.38
N ASP A 185 -11.82 7.00 10.52
CA ASP A 185 -12.63 5.87 10.97
C ASP A 185 -11.79 4.81 11.68
N TYR A 186 -10.55 4.61 11.19
CA TYR A 186 -9.62 3.66 11.81
C TYR A 186 -8.99 4.22 13.09
N LEU A 187 -8.79 5.53 13.19
CA LEU A 187 -8.35 6.18 14.44
C LEU A 187 -9.38 6.04 15.54
N ASN A 188 -10.65 6.17 15.19
CA ASN A 188 -11.76 6.13 16.15
C ASN A 188 -12.16 4.70 16.57
N ARG A 189 -11.81 3.68 15.75
CA ARG A 189 -12.15 2.26 15.98
C ARG A 189 -10.99 1.36 15.56
N PRO A 190 -9.85 1.45 16.25
CA PRO A 190 -8.65 0.71 15.91
C PRO A 190 -8.76 -0.81 16.21
#